data_ade8c3302e1b448a6cd6260c656fda4b
#
_entry.id   ade8c3302e1b448a6cd6260c656fda4b
#
_cell.length_a   1.000
_cell.length_b   1.000
_cell.length_c   1.000
_cell.angle_alpha   90.00
_cell.angle_beta   90.00
_cell.angle_gamma   90.00
#
_symmetry.space_group_name_H-M   'P 1'
#
loop_
_entity.id
_entity.type
_entity.pdbx_description
1 polymer ?
#
loop_
_entity_poly.entity_id
_entity_poly.type
_entity_poly.pdbx_seq_one_letter_code
_entity_poly.pdbx_strand_id
1 'polypeptide(L)'
;MASIGSSNSLNTPLERYALRNPIVCSPDLPVRKAVARMHENNVGSIIITDDNRHPKGIFTLRDLRTLVAEEKAPLDVPIQQVMTPDPCRLPAHADAFEAAMLMAEHHFAHLCVVDDEERLIGVVSERDLFSLQRVDLVNLARTIGTATHLRTLVSLRSDVSRLVDAMLAHGADSGQVVKIITTLNDVTVRRVLELNLKRNDPGIPFTWLTFGSEGRQEQTLLTDQDNGILFQTPDGMTEDEVRERLLPFAQNVNKELAECGFTLCKGNIMASNPKLCLSEREWDEWFIRFIDASTPQNLVYSSIFLDMRAVFGPTEPLHNLLEKVLTRIRKNALFQKMLAGNALQRRPPLTVFRGFRYVNDGNKHALDLKRQGLAPFVEAVRVFALAHGVETANTLERMDALARKGVFDAKDANAWKEAYSLIQAIRMRAHQEMLNRGEALTNYIDPDDLNPLDRRILRES
;
A
#
# COMPACT_ATOMS: atom_id res chain seq x y z
N MET A 1 -0.41 33.98 28.00
CA MET A 1 0.66 33.03 27.70
C MET A 1 0.06 31.95 26.81
N ALA A 2 0.22 32.11 25.50
CA ALA A 2 -0.30 31.12 24.51
C ALA A 2 0.68 29.95 24.48
N SER A 3 0.18 28.75 24.75
CA SER A 3 0.91 27.50 24.59
C SER A 3 1.24 27.31 23.11
N ILE A 4 2.50 27.38 22.78
CA ILE A 4 3.02 26.95 21.49
C ILE A 4 2.90 25.42 21.49
N GLY A 5 1.76 24.92 21.03
CA GLY A 5 1.58 23.50 20.72
C GLY A 5 2.49 23.14 19.55
N SER A 6 3.42 22.24 19.76
CA SER A 6 4.30 21.66 18.75
C SER A 6 3.46 20.80 17.78
N SER A 7 2.85 21.42 16.79
CA SER A 7 2.15 20.72 15.71
C SER A 7 3.13 20.38 14.58
N ASN A 8 4.07 19.50 14.85
CA ASN A 8 4.88 18.85 13.82
C ASN A 8 4.41 17.43 13.65
N SER A 9 3.18 17.27 13.18
CA SER A 9 2.60 15.97 12.82
C SER A 9 2.80 15.70 11.33
N LEU A 10 2.80 14.45 10.95
CA LEU A 10 2.79 14.03 9.54
C LEU A 10 1.62 14.62 8.74
N ASN A 11 0.59 15.14 9.41
CA ASN A 11 -0.55 15.88 8.82
C ASN A 11 -0.25 17.37 8.55
N THR A 12 1.00 17.81 8.67
CA THR A 12 1.37 19.20 8.41
C THR A 12 1.43 19.44 6.90
N PRO A 13 0.74 20.47 6.34
CA PRO A 13 0.79 20.79 4.94
C PRO A 13 2.19 21.09 4.43
N LEU A 14 2.50 20.69 3.19
CA LEU A 14 3.82 20.84 2.58
C LEU A 14 4.27 22.30 2.45
N GLU A 15 3.34 23.24 2.33
CA GLU A 15 3.65 24.68 2.34
C GLU A 15 4.48 25.12 3.54
N ARG A 16 4.35 24.45 4.70
CA ARG A 16 5.15 24.72 5.90
C ARG A 16 6.58 24.20 5.83
N TYR A 17 6.85 23.25 4.96
CA TYR A 17 8.19 22.69 4.71
C TYR A 17 8.87 23.34 3.51
N ALA A 18 8.10 23.83 2.54
CA ALA A 18 8.56 24.48 1.31
C ALA A 18 9.01 25.95 1.55
N LEU A 19 9.62 26.24 2.71
CA LEU A 19 9.97 27.61 3.14
C LEU A 19 11.13 28.25 2.36
N ARG A 20 11.88 27.47 1.58
CA ARG A 20 13.01 27.98 0.80
C ARG A 20 12.63 28.09 -0.66
N ASN A 21 12.96 29.23 -1.28
CA ASN A 21 12.84 29.37 -2.73
C ASN A 21 13.63 28.25 -3.42
N PRO A 22 12.99 27.45 -4.26
CA PRO A 22 13.66 26.34 -4.96
C PRO A 22 14.72 26.91 -5.91
N ILE A 23 15.88 26.28 -5.96
CA ILE A 23 16.90 26.62 -6.95
C ILE A 23 16.49 26.01 -8.29
N VAL A 24 16.34 26.89 -9.28
CA VAL A 24 15.82 26.51 -10.61
C VAL A 24 16.80 26.87 -11.71
N CYS A 25 16.66 26.22 -12.85
CA CYS A 25 17.35 26.61 -14.09
C CYS A 25 16.50 26.28 -15.32
N SER A 26 16.87 26.89 -16.47
CA SER A 26 16.30 26.57 -17.76
C SER A 26 16.85 25.22 -18.29
N PRO A 27 16.10 24.53 -19.18
CA PRO A 27 16.52 23.28 -19.79
C PRO A 27 17.86 23.33 -20.54
N ASP A 28 18.17 24.49 -21.11
CA ASP A 28 19.38 24.72 -21.92
C ASP A 28 20.63 25.07 -21.11
N LEU A 29 20.51 25.24 -19.78
CA LEU A 29 21.66 25.56 -18.94
C LEU A 29 22.68 24.40 -18.98
N PRO A 30 23.98 24.65 -19.22
CA PRO A 30 25.01 23.62 -19.13
C PRO A 30 25.06 22.98 -17.73
N VAL A 31 25.25 21.66 -17.67
CA VAL A 31 25.35 20.90 -16.40
C VAL A 31 26.35 21.52 -15.44
N ARG A 32 27.54 21.92 -15.92
CA ARG A 32 28.57 22.58 -15.11
C ARG A 32 28.05 23.81 -14.37
N LYS A 33 27.25 24.65 -15.06
CA LYS A 33 26.67 25.85 -14.45
C LYS A 33 25.56 25.53 -13.47
N ALA A 34 24.77 24.48 -13.75
CA ALA A 34 23.75 24.01 -12.82
C ALA A 34 24.38 23.48 -11.52
N VAL A 35 25.46 22.67 -11.65
CA VAL A 35 26.22 22.17 -10.48
C VAL A 35 26.87 23.31 -9.68
N ALA A 36 27.41 24.33 -10.36
CA ALA A 36 27.95 25.51 -9.70
C ALA A 36 26.86 26.24 -8.87
N ARG A 37 25.64 26.43 -9.44
CA ARG A 37 24.50 27.00 -8.69
C ARG A 37 24.10 26.14 -7.49
N MET A 38 24.10 24.80 -7.63
CA MET A 38 23.82 23.91 -6.50
C MET A 38 24.86 24.07 -5.40
N HIS A 39 26.13 24.19 -5.76
CA HIS A 39 27.24 24.39 -4.81
C HIS A 39 27.14 25.76 -4.10
N GLU A 40 26.95 26.85 -4.85
CA GLU A 40 26.80 28.20 -4.31
C GLU A 40 25.65 28.33 -3.32
N ASN A 41 24.55 27.62 -3.57
CA ASN A 41 23.36 27.65 -2.71
C ASN A 41 23.32 26.50 -1.68
N ASN A 42 24.36 25.66 -1.62
CA ASN A 42 24.48 24.52 -0.72
C ASN A 42 23.24 23.59 -0.75
N VAL A 43 22.78 23.24 -1.97
CA VAL A 43 21.64 22.36 -2.19
C VAL A 43 22.02 21.06 -2.88
N GLY A 44 21.29 19.98 -2.59
CA GLY A 44 21.52 18.66 -3.17
C GLY A 44 20.78 18.40 -4.49
N SER A 45 19.91 19.34 -4.90
CA SER A 45 19.12 19.21 -6.14
C SER A 45 18.86 20.58 -6.78
N ILE A 46 18.62 20.58 -8.08
CA ILE A 46 18.17 21.73 -8.86
C ILE A 46 16.97 21.30 -9.71
N ILE A 47 15.95 22.13 -9.80
CA ILE A 47 14.77 21.85 -10.60
C ILE A 47 14.87 22.58 -11.93
N ILE A 48 14.60 21.86 -13.00
CA ILE A 48 14.56 22.41 -14.35
C ILE A 48 13.12 22.79 -14.63
N THR A 49 12.89 24.08 -14.95
CA THR A 49 11.56 24.63 -15.20
C THR A 49 11.48 25.27 -16.58
N ASP A 50 10.25 25.36 -17.10
CA ASP A 50 9.93 26.26 -18.21
C ASP A 50 9.82 27.74 -17.72
N ASP A 51 9.52 28.64 -18.67
CA ASP A 51 9.34 30.08 -18.40
C ASP A 51 8.17 30.38 -17.46
N ASN A 52 7.19 29.48 -17.37
CA ASN A 52 6.02 29.57 -16.48
C ASN A 52 6.26 28.92 -15.12
N ARG A 53 7.49 28.49 -14.83
CA ARG A 53 7.90 27.78 -13.61
C ARG A 53 7.29 26.39 -13.43
N HIS A 54 6.79 25.74 -14.48
CA HIS A 54 6.37 24.34 -14.37
C HIS A 54 7.62 23.44 -14.31
N PRO A 55 7.70 22.50 -13.35
CA PRO A 55 8.82 21.57 -13.24
C PRO A 55 8.84 20.59 -14.43
N LYS A 56 9.94 20.58 -15.18
CA LYS A 56 10.18 19.71 -16.35
C LYS A 56 11.16 18.60 -16.04
N GLY A 57 12.04 18.82 -15.04
CA GLY A 57 13.04 17.85 -14.66
C GLY A 57 13.63 18.18 -13.30
N ILE A 58 14.34 17.21 -12.75
CA ILE A 58 15.18 17.35 -11.56
C ILE A 58 16.56 16.80 -11.85
N PHE A 59 17.59 17.48 -11.30
CA PHE A 59 18.96 17.01 -11.32
C PHE A 59 19.53 17.05 -9.91
N THR A 60 20.16 15.96 -9.47
CA THR A 60 20.62 15.77 -8.10
C THR A 60 22.11 15.42 -8.04
N LEU A 61 22.70 15.45 -6.83
CA LEU A 61 24.08 14.96 -6.63
C LEU A 61 24.22 13.47 -6.95
N ARG A 62 23.15 12.69 -6.91
CA ARG A 62 23.13 11.29 -7.35
C ARG A 62 23.35 11.21 -8.85
N ASP A 63 22.64 12.04 -9.62
CA ASP A 63 22.74 12.07 -11.08
C ASP A 63 24.12 12.54 -11.51
N LEU A 64 24.66 13.57 -10.84
CA LEU A 64 26.04 14.02 -11.06
C LEU A 64 27.05 12.90 -10.84
N ARG A 65 26.91 12.15 -9.76
CA ARG A 65 27.82 11.04 -9.46
C ARG A 65 27.75 9.95 -10.53
N THR A 66 26.54 9.62 -11.00
CA THR A 66 26.33 8.66 -12.09
C THR A 66 26.94 9.16 -13.39
N LEU A 67 26.71 10.43 -13.73
CA LEU A 67 27.25 11.07 -14.93
C LEU A 67 28.80 11.01 -14.97
N VAL A 68 29.43 11.29 -13.83
CA VAL A 68 30.90 11.24 -13.70
C VAL A 68 31.43 9.81 -13.74
N ALA A 69 30.75 8.86 -13.06
CA ALA A 69 31.20 7.48 -12.97
C ALA A 69 31.08 6.69 -14.28
N GLU A 70 30.09 7.02 -15.10
CA GLU A 70 29.77 6.30 -16.34
C GLU A 70 30.30 7.01 -17.59
N GLU A 71 30.97 8.16 -17.46
CA GLU A 71 31.48 9.01 -18.55
C GLU A 71 30.45 9.28 -19.67
N LYS A 72 29.15 9.28 -19.30
CA LYS A 72 28.03 9.28 -20.25
C LYS A 72 27.89 10.57 -21.05
N ALA A 73 28.31 11.73 -20.50
CA ALA A 73 28.23 13.01 -21.21
C ALA A 73 29.21 14.04 -20.66
N PRO A 74 29.67 14.97 -21.48
CA PRO A 74 30.45 16.12 -21.03
C PRO A 74 29.63 17.01 -20.09
N LEU A 75 30.26 17.67 -19.12
CA LEU A 75 29.56 18.59 -18.20
C LEU A 75 29.08 19.90 -18.87
N ASP A 76 29.39 20.10 -20.11
CA ASP A 76 29.02 21.30 -20.88
C ASP A 76 27.78 21.10 -21.77
N VAL A 77 27.14 19.92 -21.70
CA VAL A 77 25.86 19.67 -22.37
C VAL A 77 24.68 20.34 -21.64
N PRO A 78 23.58 20.67 -22.35
CA PRO A 78 22.35 21.15 -21.72
C PRO A 78 21.82 20.15 -20.69
N ILE A 79 21.37 20.66 -19.52
CA ILE A 79 20.94 19.81 -18.40
C ILE A 79 19.72 18.93 -18.74
N GLN A 80 18.87 19.35 -19.69
CA GLN A 80 17.74 18.55 -20.17
C GLN A 80 18.13 17.19 -20.76
N GLN A 81 19.37 17.00 -21.20
CA GLN A 81 19.86 15.73 -21.75
C GLN A 81 20.21 14.70 -20.66
N VAL A 82 20.40 15.15 -19.42
CA VAL A 82 20.89 14.31 -18.31
C VAL A 82 20.03 14.40 -17.06
N MET A 83 19.01 15.26 -17.04
CA MET A 83 18.06 15.37 -15.94
C MET A 83 17.15 14.14 -15.87
N THR A 84 16.57 13.87 -14.71
CA THR A 84 15.40 13.00 -14.57
C THR A 84 14.16 13.80 -14.98
N PRO A 85 13.48 13.45 -16.10
CA PRO A 85 12.31 14.17 -16.55
C PRO A 85 11.09 13.91 -15.67
N ASP A 86 10.08 14.78 -15.75
CA ASP A 86 8.79 14.70 -15.05
C ASP A 86 8.93 14.37 -13.55
N PRO A 87 9.51 15.29 -12.75
CA PRO A 87 9.75 15.05 -11.36
C PRO A 87 8.43 14.89 -10.60
N CYS A 88 8.42 13.99 -9.62
CA CYS A 88 7.26 13.80 -8.76
C CYS A 88 6.91 15.11 -8.03
N ARG A 89 5.61 15.43 -8.01
CA ARG A 89 5.09 16.67 -7.44
C ARG A 89 3.82 16.47 -6.64
N LEU A 90 3.64 17.29 -5.62
CA LEU A 90 2.42 17.37 -4.81
C LEU A 90 1.97 18.82 -4.68
N PRO A 91 0.66 19.07 -4.53
CA PRO A 91 0.17 20.41 -4.24
C PRO A 91 0.58 20.88 -2.83
N ALA A 92 0.62 22.19 -2.63
CA ALA A 92 1.03 22.83 -1.38
C ALA A 92 0.23 22.39 -0.14
N HIS A 93 -1.04 22.06 -0.35
CA HIS A 93 -1.95 21.62 0.69
C HIS A 93 -1.85 20.12 1.03
N ALA A 94 -1.14 19.32 0.22
CA ALA A 94 -0.83 17.92 0.55
C ALA A 94 -0.01 17.86 1.85
N ASP A 95 -0.14 16.77 2.58
CA ASP A 95 0.52 16.66 3.87
C ASP A 95 1.91 15.99 3.79
N ALA A 96 2.70 16.17 4.84
CA ALA A 96 4.05 15.61 4.94
C ALA A 96 4.03 14.05 4.90
N PHE A 97 2.93 13.43 5.33
CA PHE A 97 2.77 11.99 5.27
C PHE A 97 2.67 11.51 3.82
N GLU A 98 1.86 12.19 3.00
CA GLU A 98 1.70 11.87 1.58
C GLU A 98 3.04 11.99 0.83
N ALA A 99 3.82 13.06 1.11
CA ALA A 99 5.15 13.22 0.55
C ALA A 99 6.11 12.10 0.99
N ALA A 100 6.11 11.73 2.28
CA ALA A 100 6.94 10.66 2.81
C ALA A 100 6.58 9.31 2.18
N MET A 101 5.30 9.04 1.97
CA MET A 101 4.83 7.81 1.32
C MET A 101 5.29 7.70 -0.12
N LEU A 102 5.15 8.78 -0.92
CA LEU A 102 5.63 8.81 -2.30
C LEU A 102 7.16 8.63 -2.39
N MET A 103 7.90 9.30 -1.50
CA MET A 103 9.36 9.14 -1.42
C MET A 103 9.76 7.69 -1.10
N ALA A 104 9.04 7.03 -0.17
CA ALA A 104 9.28 5.65 0.22
C ALA A 104 8.93 4.67 -0.90
N GLU A 105 7.81 4.86 -1.56
CA GLU A 105 7.29 3.97 -2.61
C GLU A 105 8.16 4.00 -3.88
N HIS A 106 8.61 5.20 -4.27
CA HIS A 106 9.37 5.42 -5.51
C HIS A 106 10.88 5.62 -5.30
N HIS A 107 11.38 5.50 -4.06
CA HIS A 107 12.81 5.55 -3.71
C HIS A 107 13.55 6.84 -4.12
N PHE A 108 12.87 7.99 -4.09
CA PHE A 108 13.51 9.28 -4.31
C PHE A 108 13.55 10.12 -3.01
N ALA A 109 14.45 11.10 -2.96
CA ALA A 109 14.72 11.91 -1.76
C ALA A 109 14.28 13.38 -1.88
N HIS A 110 13.70 13.80 -3.00
CA HIS A 110 13.28 15.17 -3.26
C HIS A 110 11.95 15.17 -4.02
N LEU A 111 11.04 16.03 -3.61
CA LEU A 111 9.70 16.16 -4.20
C LEU A 111 9.43 17.63 -4.50
N CYS A 112 8.87 17.92 -5.68
CA CYS A 112 8.43 19.25 -6.04
C CYS A 112 7.10 19.59 -5.36
N VAL A 113 6.97 20.78 -4.81
CA VAL A 113 5.71 21.33 -4.30
C VAL A 113 5.21 22.37 -5.29
N VAL A 114 3.96 22.23 -5.74
CA VAL A 114 3.37 23.10 -6.76
C VAL A 114 2.10 23.81 -6.24
N ASP A 115 1.75 24.91 -6.91
CA ASP A 115 0.47 25.60 -6.69
C ASP A 115 -0.65 24.99 -7.55
N ASP A 116 -1.86 25.58 -7.50
CA ASP A 116 -3.02 25.12 -8.24
C ASP A 116 -2.87 25.26 -9.77
N GLU A 117 -1.93 26.08 -10.24
CA GLU A 117 -1.57 26.24 -11.64
C GLU A 117 -0.34 25.40 -12.03
N GLU A 118 0.02 24.38 -11.26
CA GLU A 118 1.18 23.48 -11.49
C GLU A 118 2.55 24.18 -11.48
N ARG A 119 2.67 25.42 -10.96
CA ARG A 119 3.93 26.16 -10.87
C ARG A 119 4.70 25.76 -9.62
N LEU A 120 6.00 25.60 -9.75
CA LEU A 120 6.89 25.24 -8.67
C LEU A 120 6.96 26.34 -7.59
N ILE A 121 6.55 26.01 -6.39
CA ILE A 121 6.64 26.91 -5.20
C ILE A 121 7.69 26.45 -4.19
N GLY A 122 8.08 25.18 -4.21
CA GLY A 122 9.07 24.65 -3.28
C GLY A 122 9.61 23.30 -3.67
N VAL A 123 10.63 22.86 -2.94
CA VAL A 123 11.15 21.48 -2.98
C VAL A 123 11.27 21.02 -1.55
N VAL A 124 10.71 19.86 -1.26
CA VAL A 124 10.81 19.20 0.04
C VAL A 124 11.73 18.00 -0.10
N SER A 125 12.70 17.89 0.79
CA SER A 125 13.59 16.74 0.87
C SER A 125 13.19 15.80 2.01
N GLU A 126 13.67 14.57 1.92
CA GLU A 126 13.58 13.58 2.99
C GLU A 126 14.02 14.19 4.35
N ARG A 127 15.11 14.96 4.37
CA ARG A 127 15.63 15.62 5.58
C ARG A 127 14.66 16.66 6.14
N ASP A 128 13.97 17.40 5.30
CA ASP A 128 13.01 18.43 5.74
C ASP A 128 11.81 17.78 6.44
N LEU A 129 11.33 16.63 5.92
CA LEU A 129 10.23 15.88 6.52
C LEU A 129 10.62 15.23 7.86
N PHE A 130 11.87 14.76 7.99
CA PHE A 130 12.33 13.98 9.15
C PHE A 130 13.16 14.75 10.17
N SER A 131 13.50 16.00 9.91
CA SER A 131 14.19 16.85 10.91
C SER A 131 13.41 17.00 12.23
N LEU A 132 12.12 16.65 12.23
CA LEU A 132 11.17 16.86 13.32
C LEU A 132 10.67 15.58 13.98
N GLN A 133 10.86 14.41 13.35
CA GLN A 133 10.50 13.11 13.94
C GLN A 133 11.61 12.08 13.71
N ARG A 134 11.99 11.38 14.78
CA ARG A 134 13.03 10.31 14.78
C ARG A 134 12.62 9.02 14.01
N VAL A 135 11.67 9.13 13.09
CA VAL A 135 11.08 7.99 12.37
C VAL A 135 11.60 7.99 10.94
N ASP A 136 12.51 7.10 10.66
CA ASP A 136 13.24 7.02 9.38
C ASP A 136 12.55 6.05 8.39
N LEU A 137 11.28 6.32 8.05
CA LEU A 137 10.48 5.51 7.11
C LEU A 137 11.18 5.38 5.75
N VAL A 138 11.64 6.50 5.20
CA VAL A 138 12.23 6.52 3.84
C VAL A 138 13.55 5.77 3.81
N ASN A 139 14.37 5.91 4.86
CA ASN A 139 15.60 5.15 4.95
C ASN A 139 15.33 3.64 5.13
N LEU A 140 14.32 3.28 5.94
CA LEU A 140 13.92 1.88 6.09
C LEU A 140 13.43 1.30 4.77
N ALA A 141 12.55 1.99 4.05
CA ALA A 141 12.07 1.58 2.73
C ALA A 141 13.23 1.46 1.72
N ARG A 142 14.16 2.43 1.73
CA ARG A 142 15.37 2.38 0.89
C ARG A 142 16.27 1.19 1.24
N THR A 143 16.49 0.93 2.54
CA THR A 143 17.33 -0.19 3.00
C THR A 143 16.71 -1.53 2.58
N ILE A 144 15.39 -1.68 2.71
CA ILE A 144 14.66 -2.83 2.21
C ILE A 144 14.83 -2.96 0.68
N GLY A 145 14.53 -1.90 -0.08
CA GLY A 145 14.56 -1.91 -1.54
C GLY A 145 15.96 -2.12 -2.14
N THR A 146 17.03 -1.82 -1.40
CA THR A 146 18.41 -2.01 -1.86
C THR A 146 19.11 -3.22 -1.23
N ALA A 147 18.45 -3.98 -0.36
CA ALA A 147 19.02 -5.17 0.27
C ALA A 147 19.51 -6.18 -0.77
N THR A 148 20.75 -6.65 -0.63
CA THR A 148 21.37 -7.61 -1.57
C THR A 148 21.18 -9.07 -1.15
N HIS A 149 20.73 -9.30 0.07
CA HIS A 149 20.58 -10.64 0.65
C HIS A 149 19.27 -10.75 1.44
N LEU A 150 18.63 -11.92 1.39
CA LEU A 150 17.42 -12.22 2.15
C LEU A 150 17.58 -11.98 3.65
N ARG A 151 18.72 -12.35 4.24
CA ARG A 151 19.01 -12.15 5.67
C ARG A 151 18.85 -10.71 6.12
N THR A 152 19.15 -9.74 5.26
CA THR A 152 18.96 -8.33 5.54
C THR A 152 17.46 -8.01 5.67
N LEU A 153 16.61 -8.53 4.76
CA LEU A 153 15.16 -8.34 4.82
C LEU A 153 14.57 -8.96 6.08
N VAL A 154 15.01 -10.15 6.45
CA VAL A 154 14.58 -10.83 7.69
C VAL A 154 14.92 -10.00 8.93
N SER A 155 16.12 -9.42 8.99
CA SER A 155 16.53 -8.59 10.15
C SER A 155 15.76 -7.28 10.26
N LEU A 156 15.35 -6.68 9.14
CA LEU A 156 14.62 -5.40 9.10
C LEU A 156 13.17 -5.49 9.60
N ARG A 157 12.61 -6.70 9.77
CA ARG A 157 11.27 -6.88 10.33
C ARG A 157 11.13 -6.25 11.72
N SER A 158 12.15 -6.38 12.56
CA SER A 158 12.17 -5.76 13.89
C SER A 158 12.18 -4.23 13.82
N ASP A 159 12.76 -3.67 12.76
CA ASP A 159 12.80 -2.23 12.55
C ASP A 159 11.42 -1.70 12.13
N VAL A 160 10.70 -2.45 11.28
CA VAL A 160 9.30 -2.15 10.94
C VAL A 160 8.42 -2.13 12.20
N SER A 161 8.57 -3.14 13.08
CA SER A 161 7.82 -3.19 14.34
C SER A 161 8.13 -1.99 15.25
N ARG A 162 9.42 -1.62 15.39
CA ARG A 162 9.83 -0.44 16.18
C ARG A 162 9.31 0.87 15.59
N LEU A 163 9.25 0.97 14.27
CA LEU A 163 8.67 2.12 13.59
C LEU A 163 7.18 2.26 13.94
N VAL A 164 6.43 1.16 13.84
CA VAL A 164 5.00 1.13 14.19
C VAL A 164 4.78 1.49 15.66
N ASP A 165 5.60 0.97 16.56
CA ASP A 165 5.59 1.33 17.99
C ASP A 165 5.74 2.82 18.21
N ALA A 166 6.77 3.40 17.61
CA ALA A 166 7.04 4.83 17.74
C ALA A 166 5.86 5.67 17.21
N MET A 167 5.26 5.28 16.08
CA MET A 167 4.12 5.98 15.50
C MET A 167 2.89 5.93 16.41
N LEU A 168 2.55 4.76 16.91
CA LEU A 168 1.40 4.58 17.82
C LEU A 168 1.61 5.34 19.15
N ALA A 169 2.83 5.29 19.70
CA ALA A 169 3.18 6.04 20.92
C ALA A 169 3.07 7.56 20.75
N HIS A 170 3.26 8.07 19.54
CA HIS A 170 3.14 9.50 19.21
C HIS A 170 1.74 9.89 18.69
N GLY A 171 0.76 8.96 18.74
CA GLY A 171 -0.64 9.24 18.39
C GLY A 171 -0.90 9.32 16.88
N ALA A 172 -0.11 8.63 16.06
CA ALA A 172 -0.39 8.52 14.62
C ALA A 172 -1.75 7.88 14.38
N ASP A 173 -2.44 8.34 13.32
CA ASP A 173 -3.70 7.75 12.88
C ASP A 173 -3.49 6.30 12.42
N SER A 174 -4.47 5.43 12.71
CA SER A 174 -4.40 4.01 12.37
C SER A 174 -4.33 3.75 10.86
N GLY A 175 -4.99 4.58 10.06
CA GLY A 175 -4.93 4.49 8.59
C GLY A 175 -3.53 4.80 8.07
N GLN A 176 -2.86 5.81 8.65
CA GLN A 176 -1.46 6.13 8.33
C GLN A 176 -0.53 4.96 8.65
N VAL A 177 -0.68 4.37 9.84
CA VAL A 177 0.17 3.24 10.25
C VAL A 177 -0.05 2.02 9.36
N VAL A 178 -1.31 1.69 9.03
CA VAL A 178 -1.65 0.61 8.10
C VAL A 178 -1.05 0.85 6.71
N LYS A 179 -1.13 2.07 6.19
CA LYS A 179 -0.56 2.44 4.90
C LYS A 179 0.97 2.28 4.89
N ILE A 180 1.65 2.69 5.96
CA ILE A 180 3.10 2.50 6.12
C ILE A 180 3.46 1.01 6.17
N ILE A 181 2.76 0.21 6.97
CA ILE A 181 3.00 -1.24 7.04
C ILE A 181 2.86 -1.85 5.66
N THR A 182 1.77 -1.55 4.94
CA THR A 182 1.54 -2.10 3.59
C THR A 182 2.62 -1.66 2.61
N THR A 183 3.03 -0.39 2.62
CA THR A 183 4.10 0.09 1.73
C THR A 183 5.41 -0.64 2.00
N LEU A 184 5.82 -0.79 3.27
CA LEU A 184 7.04 -1.51 3.61
C LEU A 184 6.94 -3.01 3.24
N ASN A 185 5.77 -3.61 3.40
CA ASN A 185 5.50 -4.97 2.95
C ASN A 185 5.62 -5.08 1.43
N ASP A 186 5.02 -4.17 0.66
CA ASP A 186 5.13 -4.14 -0.80
C ASP A 186 6.58 -4.02 -1.27
N VAL A 187 7.38 -3.13 -0.65
CA VAL A 187 8.80 -3.00 -0.95
C VAL A 187 9.55 -4.30 -0.63
N THR A 188 9.19 -4.97 0.46
CA THR A 188 9.77 -6.26 0.83
C THR A 188 9.43 -7.35 -0.18
N VAL A 189 8.15 -7.46 -0.59
CA VAL A 189 7.68 -8.43 -1.60
C VAL A 189 8.40 -8.19 -2.93
N ARG A 190 8.43 -6.94 -3.42
CA ARG A 190 9.15 -6.58 -4.65
C ARG A 190 10.63 -6.98 -4.56
N ARG A 191 11.27 -6.70 -3.42
CA ARG A 191 12.68 -7.02 -3.25
C ARG A 191 12.97 -8.51 -3.22
N VAL A 192 12.14 -9.32 -2.57
CA VAL A 192 12.24 -10.79 -2.59
C VAL A 192 12.08 -11.31 -4.02
N LEU A 193 11.11 -10.79 -4.78
CA LEU A 193 10.92 -11.14 -6.20
C LEU A 193 12.16 -10.81 -7.03
N GLU A 194 12.71 -9.60 -6.91
CA GLU A 194 13.94 -9.17 -7.62
C GLU A 194 15.16 -10.02 -7.27
N LEU A 195 15.32 -10.39 -6.00
CA LEU A 195 16.42 -11.26 -5.56
C LEU A 195 16.28 -12.68 -6.16
N ASN A 196 15.05 -13.19 -6.26
CA ASN A 196 14.78 -14.48 -6.90
C ASN A 196 15.02 -14.41 -8.40
N LEU A 197 14.56 -13.37 -9.10
CA LEU A 197 14.82 -13.18 -10.53
C LEU A 197 16.32 -13.12 -10.86
N LYS A 198 17.10 -12.44 -10.03
CA LYS A 198 18.57 -12.41 -10.20
C LYS A 198 19.24 -13.79 -10.07
N ARG A 199 18.66 -14.70 -9.31
CA ARG A 199 19.20 -16.04 -9.07
C ARG A 199 18.70 -17.07 -10.07
N ASN A 200 17.43 -16.99 -10.41
CA ASN A 200 16.77 -17.96 -11.28
C ASN A 200 15.57 -17.28 -11.97
N ASP A 201 15.83 -16.56 -13.06
CA ASP A 201 14.78 -15.94 -13.88
C ASP A 201 14.05 -17.04 -14.67
N PRO A 202 12.71 -17.17 -14.52
CA PRO A 202 11.93 -18.12 -15.30
C PRO A 202 11.88 -17.79 -16.81
N GLY A 203 12.32 -16.56 -17.20
CA GLY A 203 12.30 -16.10 -18.58
C GLY A 203 10.90 -15.86 -19.15
N ILE A 204 9.90 -15.68 -18.28
CA ILE A 204 8.50 -15.45 -18.62
C ILE A 204 8.05 -14.15 -17.95
N PRO A 205 7.53 -13.17 -18.68
CA PRO A 205 6.89 -11.99 -18.08
C PRO A 205 5.64 -12.38 -17.29
N PHE A 206 5.53 -11.88 -16.08
CA PHE A 206 4.38 -12.13 -15.21
C PHE A 206 4.06 -10.93 -14.33
N THR A 207 2.83 -10.89 -13.84
CA THR A 207 2.37 -9.97 -12.80
C THR A 207 2.17 -10.74 -11.51
N TRP A 208 2.82 -10.31 -10.42
CA TRP A 208 2.56 -10.83 -9.09
C TRP A 208 1.35 -10.12 -8.49
N LEU A 209 0.32 -10.88 -8.22
CA LEU A 209 -0.94 -10.43 -7.65
C LEU A 209 -0.95 -10.62 -6.14
N THR A 210 -1.60 -9.70 -5.44
CA THR A 210 -1.95 -9.82 -4.03
C THR A 210 -3.45 -9.72 -3.84
N PHE A 211 -3.98 -10.42 -2.84
CA PHE A 211 -5.41 -10.56 -2.61
C PHE A 211 -5.82 -10.13 -1.20
N GLY A 212 -7.12 -10.03 -0.97
CA GLY A 212 -7.70 -9.80 0.34
C GLY A 212 -7.18 -8.55 1.05
N SER A 213 -6.70 -8.64 2.27
CA SER A 213 -6.19 -7.49 3.03
C SER A 213 -4.93 -6.88 2.43
N GLU A 214 -4.10 -7.67 1.76
CA GLU A 214 -2.92 -7.19 1.02
C GLU A 214 -3.35 -6.45 -0.25
N GLY A 215 -4.28 -7.00 -1.00
CA GLY A 215 -4.89 -6.34 -2.17
C GLY A 215 -5.58 -5.03 -1.82
N ARG A 216 -6.22 -4.93 -0.63
CA ARG A 216 -6.86 -3.71 -0.14
C ARG A 216 -5.90 -2.72 0.51
N GLN A 217 -4.63 -3.03 0.65
CA GLN A 217 -3.65 -2.23 1.39
C GLN A 217 -4.06 -2.00 2.87
N GLU A 218 -4.58 -3.02 3.51
CA GLU A 218 -5.09 -2.99 4.90
C GLU A 218 -4.35 -3.98 5.81
N GLN A 219 -3.08 -4.24 5.52
CA GLN A 219 -2.25 -5.15 6.30
C GLN A 219 -1.91 -4.56 7.67
N THR A 220 -1.72 -5.43 8.63
CA THR A 220 -1.19 -5.10 9.97
C THR A 220 0.11 -5.88 10.22
N LEU A 221 0.65 -5.83 11.44
CA LEU A 221 1.83 -6.61 11.83
C LEU A 221 1.62 -8.12 11.70
N LEU A 222 0.37 -8.58 11.82
CA LEU A 222 -0.03 -9.97 11.52
C LEU A 222 -0.56 -10.01 10.08
N THR A 223 0.26 -10.50 9.16
CA THR A 223 -0.09 -10.61 7.74
C THR A 223 0.14 -12.01 7.23
N ASP A 224 -0.85 -12.53 6.49
CA ASP A 224 -0.77 -13.80 5.79
C ASP A 224 -0.37 -13.54 4.33
N GLN A 225 0.17 -14.54 3.66
CA GLN A 225 0.41 -14.49 2.22
C GLN A 225 -0.86 -14.87 1.48
N ASP A 226 -1.45 -13.90 0.76
CA ASP A 226 -2.54 -14.14 -0.18
C ASP A 226 -2.11 -13.58 -1.53
N ASN A 227 -1.55 -14.44 -2.41
CA ASN A 227 -0.94 -14.00 -3.66
C ASN A 227 -1.17 -14.99 -4.82
N GLY A 228 -0.91 -14.54 -6.04
CA GLY A 228 -1.03 -15.33 -7.26
C GLY A 228 -0.17 -14.76 -8.38
N ILE A 229 -0.18 -15.45 -9.52
CA ILE A 229 0.48 -14.99 -10.74
C ILE A 229 -0.54 -14.87 -11.87
N LEU A 230 -0.41 -13.78 -12.62
CA LEU A 230 -1.06 -13.57 -13.89
C LEU A 230 0.03 -13.47 -14.96
N PHE A 231 -0.02 -14.32 -15.99
CA PHE A 231 0.96 -14.32 -17.06
C PHE A 231 0.30 -14.27 -18.44
N GLN A 232 1.06 -13.79 -19.41
CA GLN A 232 0.74 -13.93 -20.83
C GLN A 232 1.49 -15.12 -21.39
N THR A 233 0.79 -15.99 -22.16
CA THR A 233 1.43 -17.15 -22.77
C THR A 233 2.22 -16.70 -23.99
N PRO A 234 3.56 -16.87 -24.01
CA PRO A 234 4.37 -16.53 -25.18
C PRO A 234 4.01 -17.40 -26.40
N ASP A 235 4.24 -16.86 -27.59
CA ASP A 235 4.06 -17.59 -28.83
C ASP A 235 4.88 -18.91 -28.83
N GLY A 236 4.21 -19.99 -29.22
CA GLY A 236 4.84 -21.31 -29.30
C GLY A 236 4.95 -22.08 -27.98
N MET A 237 4.41 -21.56 -26.89
CA MET A 237 4.31 -22.25 -25.60
C MET A 237 2.86 -22.53 -25.23
N THR A 238 2.64 -23.58 -24.46
CA THR A 238 1.36 -23.86 -23.80
C THR A 238 1.32 -23.23 -22.41
N GLU A 239 0.12 -23.01 -21.85
CA GLU A 239 -0.05 -22.47 -20.50
C GLU A 239 0.57 -23.39 -19.44
N ASP A 240 0.54 -24.69 -19.65
CA ASP A 240 1.16 -25.66 -18.74
C ASP A 240 2.69 -25.57 -18.76
N GLU A 241 3.31 -25.43 -19.92
CA GLU A 241 4.77 -25.21 -20.02
C GLU A 241 5.21 -23.90 -19.34
N VAL A 242 4.43 -22.83 -19.46
CA VAL A 242 4.67 -21.58 -18.75
C VAL A 242 4.55 -21.79 -17.25
N ARG A 243 3.51 -22.46 -16.81
CA ARG A 243 3.26 -22.76 -15.39
C ARG A 243 4.35 -23.62 -14.78
N GLU A 244 4.83 -24.63 -15.50
CA GLU A 244 5.95 -25.48 -15.05
C GLU A 244 7.24 -24.67 -14.79
N ARG A 245 7.49 -23.60 -15.55
CA ARG A 245 8.62 -22.69 -15.31
C ARG A 245 8.40 -21.73 -14.14
N LEU A 246 7.17 -21.21 -13.98
CA LEU A 246 6.85 -20.22 -12.95
C LEU A 246 6.69 -20.83 -11.56
N LEU A 247 6.16 -22.06 -11.44
CA LEU A 247 5.88 -22.66 -10.13
C LEU A 247 7.11 -22.85 -9.23
N PRO A 248 8.27 -23.32 -9.69
CA PRO A 248 9.47 -23.42 -8.84
C PRO A 248 9.95 -22.06 -8.34
N PHE A 249 9.86 -21.02 -9.19
CA PHE A 249 10.13 -19.64 -8.82
C PHE A 249 9.16 -19.16 -7.72
N ALA A 250 7.86 -19.33 -7.92
CA ALA A 250 6.82 -18.94 -6.97
C ALA A 250 6.97 -19.66 -5.61
N GLN A 251 7.34 -20.94 -5.62
CA GLN A 251 7.61 -21.72 -4.40
C GLN A 251 8.76 -21.13 -3.59
N ASN A 252 9.85 -20.74 -4.25
CA ASN A 252 11.00 -20.11 -3.59
C ASN A 252 10.60 -18.74 -3.03
N VAL A 253 9.88 -17.93 -3.80
CA VAL A 253 9.39 -16.62 -3.33
C VAL A 253 8.49 -16.75 -2.11
N ASN A 254 7.48 -17.64 -2.13
CA ASN A 254 6.59 -17.82 -0.98
C ASN A 254 7.36 -18.34 0.26
N LYS A 255 8.35 -19.20 0.10
CA LYS A 255 9.21 -19.66 1.19
C LYS A 255 10.03 -18.51 1.78
N GLU A 256 10.66 -17.69 0.96
CA GLU A 256 11.49 -16.56 1.40
C GLU A 256 10.65 -15.44 2.03
N LEU A 257 9.43 -15.20 1.53
CA LEU A 257 8.46 -14.32 2.18
C LEU A 257 8.08 -14.84 3.56
N ALA A 258 7.93 -16.16 3.74
CA ALA A 258 7.68 -16.74 5.06
C ALA A 258 8.86 -16.49 6.02
N GLU A 259 10.11 -16.57 5.56
CA GLU A 259 11.29 -16.20 6.34
C GLU A 259 11.30 -14.71 6.72
N CYS A 260 10.81 -13.83 5.83
CA CYS A 260 10.59 -12.41 6.11
C CYS A 260 9.40 -12.13 7.03
N GLY A 261 8.63 -13.17 7.42
CA GLY A 261 7.57 -13.10 8.41
C GLY A 261 6.17 -12.94 7.85
N PHE A 262 5.97 -13.16 6.56
CA PHE A 262 4.64 -13.29 5.96
C PHE A 262 4.15 -14.73 6.16
N THR A 263 3.16 -14.93 7.02
CA THR A 263 2.67 -16.27 7.35
C THR A 263 2.12 -16.98 6.10
N LEU A 264 2.50 -18.22 5.88
CA LEU A 264 1.93 -19.02 4.79
C LEU A 264 0.42 -19.16 4.95
N CYS A 265 -0.32 -18.94 3.87
CA CYS A 265 -1.78 -19.04 3.87
C CYS A 265 -2.24 -20.49 4.09
N LYS A 266 -2.99 -20.74 5.18
CA LYS A 266 -3.55 -22.06 5.49
C LYS A 266 -4.53 -22.55 4.42
N GLY A 267 -5.16 -21.63 3.70
CA GLY A 267 -6.05 -21.92 2.58
C GLY A 267 -5.33 -22.19 1.26
N ASN A 268 -3.99 -22.18 1.26
CA ASN A 268 -3.16 -22.36 0.08
C ASN A 268 -3.48 -21.34 -1.05
N ILE A 269 -3.81 -20.09 -0.64
CA ILE A 269 -4.03 -18.98 -1.59
C ILE A 269 -2.66 -18.32 -1.84
N MET A 270 -1.83 -19.01 -2.61
CA MET A 270 -0.44 -18.57 -2.88
C MET A 270 -0.06 -18.85 -4.33
N ALA A 271 0.84 -18.03 -4.87
CA ALA A 271 1.36 -18.13 -6.24
C ALA A 271 2.02 -19.50 -6.53
N SER A 272 2.51 -20.19 -5.50
CA SER A 272 3.02 -21.56 -5.58
C SER A 272 1.94 -22.61 -5.81
N ASN A 273 0.65 -22.26 -5.68
CA ASN A 273 -0.46 -23.13 -6.03
C ASN A 273 -0.74 -23.06 -7.53
N PRO A 274 -0.68 -24.17 -8.28
CA PRO A 274 -0.97 -24.18 -9.73
C PRO A 274 -2.31 -23.54 -10.11
N LYS A 275 -3.30 -23.59 -9.20
CA LYS A 275 -4.64 -23.00 -9.41
C LYS A 275 -4.65 -21.47 -9.34
N LEU A 276 -3.55 -20.85 -8.95
CA LEU A 276 -3.38 -19.40 -8.81
C LEU A 276 -2.17 -18.85 -9.59
N CYS A 277 -1.54 -19.71 -10.39
CA CYS A 277 -0.55 -19.36 -11.39
C CYS A 277 -1.20 -19.56 -12.76
N LEU A 278 -1.92 -18.54 -13.23
CA LEU A 278 -2.84 -18.65 -14.36
C LEU A 278 -2.51 -17.61 -15.44
N SER A 279 -2.82 -17.97 -16.69
CA SER A 279 -2.79 -17.03 -17.82
C SER A 279 -3.93 -16.00 -17.71
N GLU A 280 -3.83 -14.90 -18.49
CA GLU A 280 -4.94 -13.93 -18.62
C GLU A 280 -6.25 -14.62 -19.02
N ARG A 281 -6.19 -15.56 -19.98
CA ARG A 281 -7.34 -16.31 -20.44
C ARG A 281 -7.93 -17.18 -19.33
N GLU A 282 -7.08 -17.89 -18.59
CA GLU A 282 -7.53 -18.77 -17.49
C GLU A 282 -8.14 -17.97 -16.34
N TRP A 283 -7.58 -16.78 -16.00
CA TRP A 283 -8.17 -15.88 -15.01
C TRP A 283 -9.54 -15.36 -15.46
N ASP A 284 -9.68 -14.97 -16.74
CA ASP A 284 -10.97 -14.52 -17.29
C ASP A 284 -12.01 -15.65 -17.21
N GLU A 285 -11.67 -16.86 -17.65
CA GLU A 285 -12.55 -18.04 -17.56
C GLU A 285 -12.89 -18.40 -16.12
N TRP A 286 -11.94 -18.24 -15.20
CA TRP A 286 -12.17 -18.46 -13.78
C TRP A 286 -13.21 -17.49 -13.23
N PHE A 287 -13.09 -16.19 -13.52
CA PHE A 287 -14.05 -15.18 -13.10
C PHE A 287 -15.41 -15.34 -13.78
N ILE A 288 -15.45 -15.73 -15.04
CA ILE A 288 -16.71 -16.05 -15.73
C ILE A 288 -17.47 -17.15 -14.96
N ARG A 289 -16.80 -18.25 -14.67
CA ARG A 289 -17.41 -19.34 -13.89
C ARG A 289 -17.78 -18.91 -12.47
N PHE A 290 -16.93 -18.16 -11.83
CA PHE A 290 -17.15 -17.66 -10.47
C PHE A 290 -18.37 -16.75 -10.36
N ILE A 291 -18.62 -15.88 -11.35
CA ILE A 291 -19.73 -14.92 -11.34
C ILE A 291 -21.02 -15.57 -11.83
N ASP A 292 -20.97 -16.33 -12.92
CA ASP A 292 -22.18 -16.84 -13.58
C ASP A 292 -22.71 -18.16 -12.98
N ALA A 293 -21.83 -18.96 -12.43
CA ALA A 293 -22.16 -20.25 -11.82
C ALA A 293 -21.83 -20.27 -10.32
N SER A 294 -22.02 -19.13 -9.62
CA SER A 294 -21.65 -19.00 -8.22
C SER A 294 -22.48 -19.91 -7.32
N THR A 295 -21.82 -20.53 -6.38
CA THR A 295 -22.41 -21.33 -5.31
C THR A 295 -22.14 -20.69 -3.96
N PRO A 296 -22.94 -20.98 -2.89
CA PRO A 296 -22.65 -20.48 -1.55
C PRO A 296 -21.22 -20.79 -1.07
N GLN A 297 -20.66 -21.94 -1.48
CA GLN A 297 -19.29 -22.32 -1.16
C GLN A 297 -18.27 -21.42 -1.86
N ASN A 298 -18.52 -21.07 -3.13
CA ASN A 298 -17.62 -20.23 -3.92
C ASN A 298 -17.64 -18.78 -3.43
N LEU A 299 -18.75 -18.29 -2.85
CA LEU A 299 -18.84 -16.92 -2.33
C LEU A 299 -17.86 -16.63 -1.20
N VAL A 300 -17.36 -17.63 -0.49
CA VAL A 300 -16.26 -17.43 0.49
C VAL A 300 -15.03 -16.84 -0.17
N TYR A 301 -14.78 -17.17 -1.44
CA TYR A 301 -13.65 -16.63 -2.20
C TYR A 301 -13.85 -15.17 -2.65
N SER A 302 -15.08 -14.63 -2.57
CA SER A 302 -15.33 -13.23 -2.92
C SER A 302 -14.55 -12.24 -2.04
N SER A 303 -14.33 -12.59 -0.78
CA SER A 303 -13.55 -11.79 0.16
C SER A 303 -12.04 -11.81 -0.12
N ILE A 304 -11.60 -12.67 -1.03
CA ILE A 304 -10.20 -12.83 -1.42
C ILE A 304 -10.00 -12.24 -2.81
N PHE A 305 -10.63 -12.82 -3.82
CA PHE A 305 -10.33 -12.54 -5.23
C PHE A 305 -11.00 -11.29 -5.81
N LEU A 306 -12.01 -10.70 -5.15
CA LEU A 306 -12.58 -9.41 -5.60
C LEU A 306 -11.85 -8.18 -5.03
N ASP A 307 -10.78 -8.42 -4.27
CA ASP A 307 -9.87 -7.40 -3.77
C ASP A 307 -8.45 -7.77 -4.20
N MET A 308 -8.11 -7.51 -5.46
CA MET A 308 -6.79 -7.85 -5.99
C MET A 308 -6.04 -6.62 -6.49
N ARG A 309 -4.70 -6.70 -6.42
CA ARG A 309 -3.79 -5.67 -6.83
C ARG A 309 -2.49 -6.28 -7.37
N ALA A 310 -1.85 -5.62 -8.34
CA ALA A 310 -0.51 -5.95 -8.79
C ALA A 310 0.52 -5.30 -7.85
N VAL A 311 1.48 -6.08 -7.37
CA VAL A 311 2.63 -5.58 -6.58
C VAL A 311 3.90 -5.54 -7.42
N PHE A 312 4.02 -6.43 -8.40
CA PHE A 312 5.19 -6.51 -9.27
C PHE A 312 4.80 -6.92 -10.69
N GLY A 313 5.57 -6.45 -11.67
CA GLY A 313 5.33 -6.72 -13.10
C GLY A 313 4.37 -5.73 -13.75
N PRO A 314 3.96 -5.96 -15.01
CA PRO A 314 3.08 -5.07 -15.74
C PRO A 314 1.67 -5.05 -15.11
N THR A 315 1.09 -3.86 -14.97
CA THR A 315 -0.23 -3.66 -14.34
C THR A 315 -1.39 -3.74 -15.34
N GLU A 316 -1.12 -3.46 -16.60
CA GLU A 316 -2.14 -3.42 -17.66
C GLU A 316 -2.96 -4.72 -17.81
N PRO A 317 -2.37 -5.93 -17.78
CA PRO A 317 -3.14 -7.17 -17.86
C PRO A 317 -4.17 -7.32 -16.73
N LEU A 318 -3.79 -6.92 -15.51
CA LEU A 318 -4.71 -6.93 -14.39
C LEU A 318 -5.83 -5.90 -14.55
N HIS A 319 -5.50 -4.68 -15.00
CA HIS A 319 -6.49 -3.63 -15.22
C HIS A 319 -7.56 -4.09 -16.22
N ASN A 320 -7.14 -4.65 -17.35
CA ASN A 320 -8.03 -5.20 -18.39
C ASN A 320 -8.92 -6.34 -17.83
N LEU A 321 -8.38 -7.20 -16.99
CA LEU A 321 -9.13 -8.26 -16.32
C LEU A 321 -10.18 -7.69 -15.37
N LEU A 322 -9.81 -6.74 -14.52
CA LEU A 322 -10.71 -6.12 -13.53
C LEU A 322 -11.85 -5.36 -14.20
N GLU A 323 -11.61 -4.64 -15.29
CA GLU A 323 -12.65 -3.96 -16.06
C GLU A 323 -13.72 -4.94 -16.57
N LYS A 324 -13.30 -6.09 -17.14
CA LYS A 324 -14.20 -7.17 -17.57
C LYS A 324 -14.99 -7.75 -16.39
N VAL A 325 -14.32 -8.03 -15.28
CA VAL A 325 -14.92 -8.56 -14.05
C VAL A 325 -15.98 -7.62 -13.50
N LEU A 326 -15.66 -6.33 -13.34
CA LEU A 326 -16.59 -5.29 -12.84
C LEU A 326 -17.80 -5.15 -13.78
N THR A 327 -17.56 -5.12 -15.08
CA THR A 327 -18.63 -5.05 -16.09
C THR A 327 -19.57 -6.26 -15.97
N ARG A 328 -19.03 -7.46 -15.78
CA ARG A 328 -19.82 -8.69 -15.64
C ARG A 328 -20.62 -8.69 -14.34
N ILE A 329 -20.01 -8.31 -13.21
CA ILE A 329 -20.69 -8.22 -11.91
C ILE A 329 -21.86 -7.23 -11.99
N ARG A 330 -21.68 -6.07 -12.59
CA ARG A 330 -22.74 -5.06 -12.74
C ARG A 330 -23.94 -5.55 -13.55
N LYS A 331 -23.73 -6.44 -14.50
CA LYS A 331 -24.79 -7.06 -15.35
C LYS A 331 -25.46 -8.28 -14.69
N ASN A 332 -24.88 -8.82 -13.61
CA ASN A 332 -25.39 -10.04 -12.96
C ASN A 332 -26.05 -9.74 -11.61
N ALA A 333 -27.35 -9.37 -11.64
CA ALA A 333 -28.12 -9.05 -10.43
C ALA A 333 -28.24 -10.23 -9.45
N LEU A 334 -28.23 -11.48 -9.96
CA LEU A 334 -28.25 -12.67 -9.09
C LEU A 334 -26.96 -12.78 -8.28
N PHE A 335 -25.81 -12.62 -8.92
CA PHE A 335 -24.53 -12.64 -8.23
C PHE A 335 -24.43 -11.52 -7.18
N GLN A 336 -24.87 -10.28 -7.51
CA GLN A 336 -24.92 -9.18 -6.55
C GLN A 336 -25.80 -9.51 -5.33
N LYS A 337 -26.98 -10.10 -5.56
CA LYS A 337 -27.87 -10.56 -4.49
C LYS A 337 -27.21 -11.64 -3.61
N MET A 338 -26.48 -12.56 -4.22
CA MET A 338 -25.77 -13.61 -3.49
C MET A 338 -24.62 -13.03 -2.68
N LEU A 339 -23.85 -12.07 -3.21
CA LEU A 339 -22.81 -11.34 -2.47
C LEU A 339 -23.39 -10.59 -1.27
N ALA A 340 -24.51 -9.87 -1.47
CA ALA A 340 -25.20 -9.16 -0.37
C ALA A 340 -25.68 -10.15 0.71
N GLY A 341 -26.28 -11.26 0.31
CA GLY A 341 -26.69 -12.34 1.22
C GLY A 341 -25.52 -12.94 2.03
N ASN A 342 -24.35 -13.10 1.40
CA ASN A 342 -23.14 -13.56 2.07
C ASN A 342 -22.60 -12.51 3.05
N ALA A 343 -22.58 -11.23 2.68
CA ALA A 343 -22.17 -10.13 3.55
C ALA A 343 -23.04 -10.04 4.81
N LEU A 344 -24.36 -10.21 4.68
CA LEU A 344 -25.31 -10.18 5.80
C LEU A 344 -25.12 -11.33 6.82
N GLN A 345 -24.39 -12.38 6.48
CA GLN A 345 -24.04 -13.44 7.43
C GLN A 345 -22.96 -12.98 8.43
N ARG A 346 -22.19 -11.96 8.07
CA ARG A 346 -21.19 -11.33 8.93
C ARG A 346 -21.86 -10.33 9.86
N ARG A 347 -22.27 -10.79 11.03
CA ARG A 347 -22.94 -9.93 12.03
C ARG A 347 -21.93 -9.35 13.01
N PRO A 348 -22.09 -8.07 13.40
CA PRO A 348 -21.36 -7.50 14.52
C PRO A 348 -21.54 -8.37 15.78
N PRO A 349 -20.55 -8.46 16.66
CA PRO A 349 -20.59 -9.32 17.85
C PRO A 349 -21.40 -8.67 18.99
N LEU A 350 -22.62 -8.22 18.69
CA LEU A 350 -23.51 -7.55 19.63
C LEU A 350 -24.72 -8.42 19.92
N THR A 351 -25.14 -8.39 21.18
CA THR A 351 -26.42 -8.98 21.64
C THR A 351 -27.57 -7.98 21.44
N VAL A 352 -28.81 -8.44 21.56
CA VAL A 352 -30.01 -7.59 21.49
C VAL A 352 -29.97 -6.44 22.51
N PHE A 353 -29.33 -6.64 23.65
CA PHE A 353 -29.15 -5.63 24.71
C PHE A 353 -27.84 -4.85 24.57
N ARG A 354 -27.22 -4.81 23.38
CA ARG A 354 -25.95 -4.12 23.10
C ARG A 354 -24.76 -4.59 23.98
N GLY A 355 -24.82 -5.80 24.52
CA GLY A 355 -23.65 -6.47 25.12
C GLY A 355 -22.80 -7.16 24.04
N PHE A 356 -21.54 -7.44 24.33
CA PHE A 356 -20.69 -8.19 23.41
C PHE A 356 -21.10 -9.67 23.37
N ARG A 357 -21.02 -10.25 22.17
CA ARG A 357 -21.14 -11.69 21.93
C ARG A 357 -19.76 -12.27 21.72
N TYR A 358 -19.25 -12.91 22.74
CA TYR A 358 -17.90 -13.45 22.75
C TYR A 358 -17.76 -14.72 21.91
N VAL A 359 -16.55 -14.95 21.40
CA VAL A 359 -16.12 -16.23 20.84
C VAL A 359 -15.30 -16.94 21.91
N ASN A 360 -15.58 -18.22 22.14
CA ASN A 360 -14.75 -19.02 23.04
C ASN A 360 -13.43 -19.36 22.33
N ASP A 361 -12.36 -18.70 22.73
CA ASP A 361 -10.99 -19.10 22.38
C ASP A 361 -10.36 -19.76 23.62
N GLY A 362 -10.63 -21.05 23.76
CA GLY A 362 -10.09 -21.89 24.84
C GLY A 362 -10.65 -21.63 26.23
N ASN A 363 -10.45 -20.53 26.89
CA ASN A 363 -10.94 -20.19 28.24
C ASN A 363 -11.21 -18.71 28.47
N LYS A 364 -11.16 -17.88 27.42
CA LYS A 364 -11.31 -16.43 27.54
C LYS A 364 -12.52 -15.94 26.75
N HIS A 365 -13.22 -14.97 27.31
CA HIS A 365 -14.19 -14.16 26.58
C HIS A 365 -13.44 -13.25 25.60
N ALA A 366 -13.49 -13.55 24.31
CA ALA A 366 -12.75 -12.80 23.31
C ALA A 366 -13.63 -12.32 22.15
N LEU A 367 -13.24 -11.20 21.53
CA LEU A 367 -13.77 -10.70 20.27
C LEU A 367 -12.72 -10.91 19.17
N ASP A 368 -13.12 -11.47 18.02
CA ASP A 368 -12.28 -11.48 16.82
C ASP A 368 -12.47 -10.15 16.07
N LEU A 369 -11.59 -9.18 16.32
CA LEU A 369 -11.70 -7.86 15.70
C LEU A 369 -11.58 -7.90 14.16
N LYS A 370 -10.83 -8.85 13.59
CA LYS A 370 -10.73 -9.00 12.13
C LYS A 370 -12.05 -9.49 11.53
N ARG A 371 -12.63 -10.57 12.10
CA ARG A 371 -13.80 -11.22 11.53
C ARG A 371 -15.13 -10.59 11.96
N GLN A 372 -15.21 -10.13 13.20
CA GLN A 372 -16.44 -9.61 13.78
C GLN A 372 -16.51 -8.09 13.80
N GLY A 373 -15.36 -7.41 13.86
CA GLY A 373 -15.27 -5.95 13.84
C GLY A 373 -15.15 -5.39 12.43
N LEU A 374 -14.06 -5.69 11.74
CA LEU A 374 -13.74 -5.07 10.43
C LEU A 374 -14.45 -5.72 9.24
N ALA A 375 -14.58 -7.05 9.23
CA ALA A 375 -15.15 -7.75 8.07
C ALA A 375 -16.58 -7.32 7.71
N PRO A 376 -17.50 -6.97 8.63
CA PRO A 376 -18.80 -6.43 8.25
C PRO A 376 -18.71 -5.18 7.37
N PHE A 377 -17.83 -4.22 7.70
CA PHE A 377 -17.60 -3.02 6.88
C PHE A 377 -17.02 -3.39 5.52
N VAL A 378 -15.95 -4.19 5.50
CA VAL A 378 -15.27 -4.61 4.26
C VAL A 378 -16.24 -5.29 3.30
N GLU A 379 -17.04 -6.26 3.80
CA GLU A 379 -17.99 -7.01 2.97
C GLU A 379 -19.12 -6.11 2.45
N ALA A 380 -19.74 -5.29 3.31
CA ALA A 380 -20.82 -4.41 2.91
C ALA A 380 -20.34 -3.39 1.86
N VAL A 381 -19.23 -2.69 2.15
CA VAL A 381 -18.69 -1.67 1.25
C VAL A 381 -18.25 -2.27 -0.09
N ARG A 382 -17.68 -3.49 -0.09
CA ARG A 382 -17.34 -4.22 -1.32
C ARG A 382 -18.55 -4.47 -2.19
N VAL A 383 -19.67 -4.95 -1.61
CA VAL A 383 -20.89 -5.21 -2.37
C VAL A 383 -21.37 -3.97 -3.09
N PHE A 384 -21.45 -2.83 -2.39
CA PHE A 384 -21.85 -1.55 -2.99
C PHE A 384 -20.84 -1.06 -4.03
N ALA A 385 -19.54 -1.17 -3.75
CA ALA A 385 -18.48 -0.75 -4.67
C ALA A 385 -18.54 -1.51 -6.00
N LEU A 386 -18.67 -2.83 -5.95
CA LEU A 386 -18.78 -3.67 -7.14
C LEU A 386 -20.06 -3.39 -7.94
N ALA A 387 -21.19 -3.20 -7.27
CA ALA A 387 -22.47 -2.87 -7.91
C ALA A 387 -22.43 -1.51 -8.64
N HIS A 388 -21.65 -0.55 -8.14
CA HIS A 388 -21.55 0.80 -8.68
C HIS A 388 -20.27 1.05 -9.50
N GLY A 389 -19.48 -0.01 -9.80
CA GLY A 389 -18.29 0.09 -10.64
C GLY A 389 -17.19 0.96 -10.00
N VAL A 390 -16.92 0.77 -8.72
CA VAL A 390 -15.81 1.38 -8.01
C VAL A 390 -14.62 0.42 -8.07
N GLU A 391 -13.54 0.84 -8.71
CA GLU A 391 -12.39 -0.02 -9.02
C GLU A 391 -11.43 -0.20 -7.84
N THR A 392 -11.27 0.82 -6.99
CA THR A 392 -10.36 0.70 -5.83
C THR A 392 -10.75 -0.46 -4.92
N ALA A 393 -9.75 -1.17 -4.39
CA ALA A 393 -9.98 -2.27 -3.45
C ALA A 393 -10.03 -1.79 -1.99
N ASN A 394 -9.36 -0.68 -1.64
CA ASN A 394 -9.28 -0.16 -0.28
C ASN A 394 -10.66 0.23 0.29
N THR A 395 -10.95 -0.19 1.51
CA THR A 395 -12.28 -0.01 2.12
C THR A 395 -12.63 1.45 2.35
N LEU A 396 -11.70 2.26 2.85
CA LEU A 396 -11.95 3.69 3.10
C LEU A 396 -12.11 4.47 1.79
N GLU A 397 -11.28 4.19 0.78
CA GLU A 397 -11.39 4.78 -0.55
C GLU A 397 -12.70 4.41 -1.25
N ARG A 398 -13.16 3.16 -1.09
CA ARG A 398 -14.48 2.71 -1.55
C ARG A 398 -15.60 3.52 -0.90
N MET A 399 -15.54 3.75 0.43
CA MET A 399 -16.54 4.57 1.14
C MET A 399 -16.58 5.99 0.57
N ASP A 400 -15.40 6.60 0.36
CA ASP A 400 -15.28 7.94 -0.24
C ASP A 400 -15.81 7.98 -1.67
N ALA A 401 -15.48 6.99 -2.50
CA ALA A 401 -15.96 6.90 -3.87
C ALA A 401 -17.49 6.72 -3.95
N LEU A 402 -18.06 5.92 -3.06
CA LEU A 402 -19.51 5.70 -2.98
C LEU A 402 -20.24 6.95 -2.47
N ALA A 403 -19.67 7.70 -1.54
CA ALA A 403 -20.20 8.98 -1.08
C ALA A 403 -20.17 10.02 -2.22
N ARG A 404 -19.05 10.15 -2.95
CA ARG A 404 -18.98 11.04 -4.13
C ARG A 404 -19.98 10.67 -5.24
N LYS A 405 -20.32 9.40 -5.39
CA LYS A 405 -21.34 8.91 -6.32
C LYS A 405 -22.79 9.11 -5.79
N GLY A 406 -22.97 9.60 -4.58
CA GLY A 406 -24.28 9.78 -3.95
C GLY A 406 -24.97 8.46 -3.56
N VAL A 407 -24.22 7.36 -3.48
CA VAL A 407 -24.72 6.03 -3.03
C VAL A 407 -24.84 6.00 -1.50
N PHE A 408 -23.88 6.59 -0.81
CA PHE A 408 -23.89 6.79 0.64
C PHE A 408 -24.09 8.26 0.96
N ASP A 409 -24.81 8.55 2.04
CA ASP A 409 -24.80 9.88 2.62
C ASP A 409 -23.40 10.21 3.16
N ALA A 410 -22.92 11.43 2.92
CA ALA A 410 -21.56 11.82 3.31
C ALA A 410 -21.34 11.76 4.84
N LYS A 411 -22.37 12.07 5.64
CA LYS A 411 -22.29 12.00 7.10
C LYS A 411 -22.19 10.56 7.58
N ASP A 412 -22.98 9.65 7.00
CA ASP A 412 -22.95 8.24 7.34
C ASP A 412 -21.63 7.60 6.92
N ALA A 413 -21.14 7.91 5.70
CA ALA A 413 -19.85 7.44 5.24
C ALA A 413 -18.70 7.87 6.17
N ASN A 414 -18.70 9.12 6.64
CA ASN A 414 -17.71 9.60 7.60
C ASN A 414 -17.80 8.87 8.94
N ALA A 415 -19.01 8.67 9.47
CA ALA A 415 -19.21 7.92 10.71
C ALA A 415 -18.69 6.47 10.60
N TRP A 416 -18.96 5.80 9.48
CA TRP A 416 -18.46 4.44 9.24
C TRP A 416 -16.94 4.38 9.08
N LYS A 417 -16.33 5.38 8.45
CA LYS A 417 -14.86 5.50 8.35
C LYS A 417 -14.23 5.67 9.73
N GLU A 418 -14.80 6.51 10.57
CA GLU A 418 -14.33 6.71 11.96
C GLU A 418 -14.45 5.41 12.77
N ALA A 419 -15.58 4.71 12.69
CA ALA A 419 -15.78 3.43 13.35
C ALA A 419 -14.79 2.36 12.88
N TYR A 420 -14.61 2.22 11.55
CA TYR A 420 -13.64 1.31 10.96
C TYR A 420 -12.22 1.61 11.43
N SER A 421 -11.81 2.88 11.37
CA SER A 421 -10.47 3.34 11.77
C SER A 421 -10.20 3.09 13.26
N LEU A 422 -11.21 3.29 14.11
CA LEU A 422 -11.09 3.00 15.54
C LEU A 422 -10.88 1.51 15.81
N ILE A 423 -11.69 0.63 15.19
CA ILE A 423 -11.55 -0.83 15.36
C ILE A 423 -10.16 -1.27 14.89
N GLN A 424 -9.68 -0.69 13.79
CA GLN A 424 -8.32 -0.95 13.28
C GLN A 424 -7.24 -0.46 14.26
N ALA A 425 -7.42 0.70 14.88
CA ALA A 425 -6.51 1.23 15.90
C ALA A 425 -6.45 0.34 17.15
N ILE A 426 -7.60 -0.13 17.64
CA ILE A 426 -7.66 -1.06 18.78
C ILE A 426 -6.92 -2.36 18.44
N ARG A 427 -7.18 -2.92 17.26
CA ARG A 427 -6.51 -4.13 16.79
C ARG A 427 -4.99 -3.98 16.72
N MET A 428 -4.50 -2.85 16.22
CA MET A 428 -3.06 -2.60 16.11
C MET A 428 -2.40 -2.43 17.46
N ARG A 429 -3.04 -1.71 18.40
CA ARG A 429 -2.55 -1.59 19.78
C ARG A 429 -2.47 -2.95 20.46
N ALA A 430 -3.48 -3.78 20.29
CA ALA A 430 -3.46 -5.16 20.83
C ALA A 430 -2.31 -5.99 20.24
N HIS A 431 -2.06 -5.92 18.92
CA HIS A 431 -0.92 -6.59 18.31
C HIS A 431 0.40 -6.12 18.91
N GLN A 432 0.54 -4.81 19.14
CA GLN A 432 1.74 -4.24 19.69
C GLN A 432 1.99 -4.67 21.14
N GLU A 433 0.94 -4.70 21.95
CA GLU A 433 1.02 -5.20 23.33
C GLU A 433 1.42 -6.68 23.38
N MET A 434 0.87 -7.51 22.47
CA MET A 434 1.27 -8.92 22.35
C MET A 434 2.76 -9.05 22.01
N LEU A 435 3.26 -8.25 21.03
CA LEU A 435 4.68 -8.23 20.69
C LEU A 435 5.57 -7.83 21.87
N ASN A 436 5.18 -6.78 22.60
CA ASN A 436 5.92 -6.30 23.76
C ASN A 436 5.97 -7.34 24.91
N ARG A 437 4.97 -8.22 24.98
CA ARG A 437 4.93 -9.35 25.93
C ARG A 437 5.60 -10.61 25.38
N GLY A 438 6.08 -10.61 24.12
CA GLY A 438 6.64 -11.80 23.46
C GLY A 438 5.60 -12.88 23.15
N GLU A 439 4.32 -12.49 23.05
CA GLU A 439 3.20 -13.38 22.75
C GLU A 439 3.00 -13.52 21.23
N ALA A 440 2.37 -14.63 20.82
CA ALA A 440 1.97 -14.80 19.42
C ALA A 440 0.85 -13.83 19.05
N LEU A 441 0.98 -13.21 17.89
CA LEU A 441 -0.04 -12.27 17.38
C LEU A 441 -1.34 -13.00 17.05
N THR A 442 -2.45 -12.46 17.56
CA THR A 442 -3.81 -12.92 17.26
C THR A 442 -4.74 -11.72 17.01
N ASN A 443 -5.92 -12.00 16.43
CA ASN A 443 -6.96 -10.98 16.26
C ASN A 443 -7.99 -10.99 17.40
N TYR A 444 -7.77 -11.81 18.41
CA TYR A 444 -8.63 -11.94 19.57
C TYR A 444 -8.22 -10.94 20.65
N ILE A 445 -9.20 -10.19 21.15
CA ILE A 445 -9.03 -9.30 22.30
C ILE A 445 -10.10 -9.61 23.34
N ASP A 446 -9.76 -9.44 24.62
CA ASP A 446 -10.75 -9.36 25.68
C ASP A 446 -11.19 -7.90 25.82
N PRO A 447 -12.48 -7.55 25.61
CA PRO A 447 -12.94 -6.17 25.78
C PRO A 447 -12.79 -5.64 27.19
N ASP A 448 -12.64 -6.49 28.18
CA ASP A 448 -12.43 -6.10 29.58
C ASP A 448 -11.00 -5.58 29.81
N ASP A 449 -10.04 -5.92 28.95
CA ASP A 449 -8.68 -5.37 28.95
C ASP A 449 -8.61 -3.96 28.34
N LEU A 450 -9.67 -3.52 27.62
CA LEU A 450 -9.72 -2.17 27.05
C LEU A 450 -10.05 -1.11 28.11
N ASN A 451 -9.50 0.09 27.92
CA ASN A 451 -9.95 1.20 28.75
C ASN A 451 -11.48 1.47 28.57
N PRO A 452 -12.17 2.06 29.55
CA PRO A 452 -13.61 2.23 29.50
C PRO A 452 -14.13 3.01 28.30
N LEU A 453 -13.34 3.97 27.77
CA LEU A 453 -13.68 4.76 26.62
C LEU A 453 -13.63 3.94 25.33
N ASP A 454 -12.54 3.27 25.06
CA ASP A 454 -12.37 2.41 23.89
C ASP A 454 -13.40 1.27 23.87
N ARG A 455 -13.67 0.67 25.03
CA ARG A 455 -14.72 -0.35 25.15
C ARG A 455 -16.12 0.19 24.82
N ARG A 456 -16.43 1.40 25.28
CA ARG A 456 -17.72 2.04 24.98
C ARG A 456 -17.84 2.35 23.51
N ILE A 457 -16.81 2.97 22.92
CA ILE A 457 -16.82 3.33 21.51
C ILE A 457 -16.87 2.06 20.63
N LEU A 458 -16.07 1.02 20.93
CA LEU A 458 -16.13 -0.26 20.21
C LEU A 458 -17.52 -0.88 20.20
N ARG A 459 -18.31 -0.70 21.29
CA ARG A 459 -19.69 -1.19 21.37
C ARG A 459 -20.67 -0.34 20.57
N GLU A 460 -20.40 0.95 20.41
CA GLU A 460 -21.27 1.89 19.69
C GLU A 460 -20.92 1.96 18.19
N SER A 461 -19.71 1.55 17.78
CA SER A 461 -19.26 1.42 16.39
C SER A 461 -19.88 0.21 15.70
#